data_dc22361a76cca0b13c46e71bc904872a
#
_entry.id   dc22361a76cca0b13c46e71bc904872a
#
_cell.length_a   1.000
_cell.length_b   1.000
_cell.length_c   1.000
_cell.angle_alpha   90.00
_cell.angle_beta   90.00
_cell.angle_gamma   90.00
#
_symmetry.space_group_name_H-M   'P 1'
#
loop_
_entity.id
_entity.type
_entity.pdbx_description
1 polymer ?
#
loop_
_entity_poly.entity_id
_entity_poly.type
_entity_poly.pdbx_seq_one_letter_code
_entity_poly.pdbx_strand_id
1 'polypeptide(L)'
;MPQKRIRSSRFPGVYYRDTTDPRRRHNGRPDRCYDFCYRIGGKLKWVTVGWISEGFSEQKAANMRRELLERLAQGEEVHTAKQADITLDMLADDYFSWLRDEGKYAEQESLRYNAHIREEIGFLPLRILAQQDSDHVRILKRRLLERMAPASARRILGDCRAMINRGIKKGRWSGINPFGKERLEMPRLQNKGERFLSRDEAKSLLAALARRSPQLHDMAWLSLRTGLRSTEIFRLTGADLDEEHLTIWVTEKGRSRVPIRVDADVMHMLRAYRSEPCDYVFKARGGGKITAISDTFDRACVEVGLMPSPGERKDMDTRKKVWFHTLRHTFASWLAQSGKVTIHELREIMRHKSVDMTERYAHLIPGQVQEKTALIGTILRGD
;
A
#
# COMPACT_ATOMS: atom_id res chain seq x y z
N MET A 1 32.51 -17.13 31.03
CA MET A 1 31.65 -17.94 31.91
C MET A 1 30.32 -17.25 32.08
N PRO A 2 29.16 -17.92 32.12
CA PRO A 2 27.90 -17.27 32.38
C PRO A 2 27.89 -16.68 33.79
N GLN A 3 27.48 -15.43 33.90
CA GLN A 3 27.39 -14.72 35.18
C GLN A 3 26.43 -15.45 36.15
N LYS A 4 26.88 -15.63 37.39
CA LYS A 4 26.11 -16.30 38.46
C LYS A 4 24.89 -15.42 38.81
N ARG A 5 23.66 -15.95 38.65
CA ARG A 5 22.42 -15.28 39.09
C ARG A 5 22.30 -15.37 40.61
N ILE A 6 22.04 -14.26 41.24
CA ILE A 6 21.80 -14.16 42.68
C ILE A 6 20.30 -14.08 42.91
N ARG A 7 19.76 -14.91 43.79
CA ARG A 7 18.32 -14.93 44.11
C ARG A 7 17.93 -13.71 44.91
N SER A 8 16.82 -13.11 44.56
CA SER A 8 16.18 -12.03 45.35
C SER A 8 15.73 -12.57 46.71
N SER A 9 16.00 -11.82 47.76
CA SER A 9 15.46 -12.11 49.09
C SER A 9 14.02 -11.64 49.26
N ARG A 10 13.58 -10.65 48.47
CA ARG A 10 12.22 -10.03 48.56
C ARG A 10 11.19 -10.73 47.68
N PHE A 11 11.59 -11.22 46.51
CA PHE A 11 10.65 -11.73 45.52
C PHE A 11 11.02 -13.15 45.08
N PRO A 12 10.23 -14.16 45.44
CA PRO A 12 10.46 -15.55 45.02
C PRO A 12 10.45 -15.70 43.49
N GLY A 13 11.49 -16.34 42.94
CA GLY A 13 11.61 -16.58 41.51
C GLY A 13 12.16 -15.40 40.70
N VAL A 14 12.53 -14.30 41.36
CA VAL A 14 13.29 -13.20 40.79
C VAL A 14 14.77 -13.33 41.15
N TYR A 15 15.65 -12.98 40.24
CA TYR A 15 17.10 -13.04 40.38
C TYR A 15 17.70 -11.77 39.78
N TYR A 16 18.98 -11.51 40.18
CA TYR A 16 19.74 -10.42 39.59
C TYR A 16 21.20 -10.87 39.33
N ARG A 17 21.86 -10.09 38.50
CA ARG A 17 23.29 -10.20 38.23
C ARG A 17 23.87 -8.81 38.00
N ASP A 18 25.02 -8.53 38.58
CA ASP A 18 25.71 -7.27 38.33
C ASP A 18 26.59 -7.39 37.08
N THR A 19 26.72 -6.30 36.31
CA THR A 19 27.52 -6.32 35.08
C THR A 19 29.01 -6.55 35.37
N THR A 20 29.69 -7.26 34.48
CA THR A 20 31.14 -7.38 34.46
C THR A 20 31.82 -6.32 33.57
N ASP A 21 31.01 -5.56 32.78
CA ASP A 21 31.51 -4.45 31.96
C ASP A 21 31.80 -3.24 32.87
N PRO A 22 33.08 -2.81 33.02
CA PRO A 22 33.42 -1.67 33.86
C PRO A 22 32.85 -0.34 33.40
N ARG A 23 32.42 -0.25 32.12
CA ARG A 23 31.81 0.93 31.52
C ARG A 23 30.32 1.06 31.85
N ARG A 24 29.66 -0.05 32.20
CA ARG A 24 28.23 -0.07 32.51
C ARG A 24 28.01 0.11 33.99
N ARG A 25 27.78 1.37 34.41
CA ARG A 25 27.54 1.74 35.80
C ARG A 25 26.24 2.53 35.94
N HIS A 26 25.57 2.34 37.08
CA HIS A 26 24.43 3.10 37.48
C HIS A 26 24.65 3.65 38.89
N ASN A 27 24.59 4.98 39.06
CA ASN A 27 24.87 5.67 40.34
C ASN A 27 26.19 5.25 41.01
N GLY A 28 27.27 5.14 40.21
CA GLY A 28 28.62 4.78 40.70
C GLY A 28 28.85 3.30 41.01
N ARG A 29 27.83 2.46 40.95
CA ARG A 29 27.91 1.00 41.17
C ARG A 29 27.80 0.23 39.82
N PRO A 30 28.30 -1.01 39.75
CA PRO A 30 28.05 -1.85 38.62
C PRO A 30 26.54 -1.92 38.33
N ASP A 31 26.16 -1.80 37.05
CA ASP A 31 24.76 -1.86 36.67
C ASP A 31 24.21 -3.26 36.92
N ARG A 32 22.96 -3.36 37.34
CA ARG A 32 22.31 -4.61 37.75
C ARG A 32 21.21 -4.99 36.77
N CYS A 33 21.25 -6.23 36.29
CA CYS A 33 20.22 -6.81 35.45
C CYS A 33 19.33 -7.73 36.25
N TYR A 34 18.02 -7.62 36.09
CA TYR A 34 17.05 -8.50 36.71
C TYR A 34 16.59 -9.58 35.75
N ASP A 35 16.49 -10.81 36.26
CA ASP A 35 15.95 -12.01 35.60
C ASP A 35 14.83 -12.57 36.48
N PHE A 36 13.87 -13.29 35.90
CA PHE A 36 13.00 -14.18 36.66
C PHE A 36 12.88 -15.55 36.02
N CYS A 37 12.45 -16.54 36.79
CA CYS A 37 12.18 -17.88 36.28
C CYS A 37 10.77 -18.36 36.56
N TYR A 38 10.30 -19.28 35.70
CA TYR A 38 9.03 -19.98 35.85
C TYR A 38 9.13 -21.40 35.26
N ARG A 39 8.16 -22.28 35.55
CA ARG A 39 8.10 -23.64 35.00
C ARG A 39 6.92 -23.78 34.05
N ILE A 40 7.16 -24.43 32.92
CA ILE A 40 6.12 -24.85 31.96
C ILE A 40 6.47 -26.25 31.45
N GLY A 41 5.50 -27.15 31.45
CA GLY A 41 5.72 -28.56 31.06
C GLY A 41 6.89 -29.22 31.82
N GLY A 42 7.04 -28.93 33.13
CA GLY A 42 8.08 -29.44 33.98
C GLY A 42 9.50 -28.82 33.77
N LYS A 43 9.67 -27.99 32.72
CA LYS A 43 10.97 -27.36 32.37
C LYS A 43 11.06 -25.97 32.97
N LEU A 44 12.23 -25.65 33.57
CA LEU A 44 12.52 -24.32 34.07
C LEU A 44 12.89 -23.38 32.90
N LYS A 45 12.22 -22.26 32.82
CA LYS A 45 12.46 -21.19 31.84
C LYS A 45 12.96 -19.93 32.54
N TRP A 46 13.83 -19.18 31.87
CA TRP A 46 14.39 -17.92 32.34
C TRP A 46 13.99 -16.78 31.44
N VAL A 47 13.69 -15.64 32.05
CA VAL A 47 13.37 -14.37 31.35
C VAL A 47 14.29 -13.30 31.89
N THR A 48 15.03 -12.63 31.01
CA THR A 48 15.78 -11.43 31.35
C THR A 48 14.84 -10.22 31.25
N VAL A 49 14.73 -9.44 32.31
CA VAL A 49 13.84 -8.28 32.39
C VAL A 49 14.51 -7.05 31.85
N GLY A 50 15.72 -6.74 32.32
CA GLY A 50 16.49 -5.58 31.91
C GLY A 50 17.35 -4.99 33.03
N TRP A 51 18.02 -3.88 32.73
CA TRP A 51 18.99 -3.26 33.62
C TRP A 51 18.40 -2.10 34.43
N ILE A 52 18.97 -1.81 35.60
CA ILE A 52 18.54 -0.65 36.41
C ILE A 52 18.71 0.66 35.62
N SER A 53 19.81 0.80 34.89
CA SER A 53 20.05 1.96 34.03
C SER A 53 18.98 2.17 32.95
N GLU A 54 18.26 1.11 32.61
CA GLU A 54 17.14 1.12 31.65
C GLU A 54 15.77 1.32 32.35
N GLY A 55 15.77 1.65 33.63
CA GLY A 55 14.53 1.88 34.40
C GLY A 55 13.83 0.61 34.91
N PHE A 56 14.51 -0.54 34.91
CA PHE A 56 13.99 -1.78 35.51
C PHE A 56 14.35 -1.87 36.98
N SER A 57 13.45 -2.49 37.75
CA SER A 57 13.61 -2.69 39.18
C SER A 57 13.22 -4.12 39.56
N GLU A 58 13.63 -4.54 40.74
CA GLU A 58 13.28 -5.83 41.31
C GLU A 58 11.77 -6.04 41.42
N GLN A 59 11.05 -4.98 41.84
CA GLN A 59 9.57 -4.96 41.90
C GLN A 59 8.95 -5.13 40.51
N LYS A 60 9.49 -4.44 39.52
CA LYS A 60 9.00 -4.54 38.13
C LYS A 60 9.20 -5.96 37.57
N ALA A 61 10.33 -6.62 37.88
CA ALA A 61 10.56 -8.00 37.53
C ALA A 61 9.58 -8.96 38.21
N ALA A 62 9.24 -8.72 39.47
CA ALA A 62 8.24 -9.50 40.20
C ALA A 62 6.84 -9.35 39.63
N ASN A 63 6.44 -8.14 39.26
CA ASN A 63 5.15 -7.87 38.61
C ASN A 63 5.04 -8.57 37.28
N MET A 64 6.08 -8.45 36.43
CA MET A 64 6.12 -9.13 35.12
C MET A 64 6.04 -10.66 35.28
N ARG A 65 6.70 -11.22 36.28
CA ARG A 65 6.63 -12.66 36.58
C ARG A 65 5.20 -13.06 36.97
N ARG A 66 4.51 -12.27 37.81
CA ARG A 66 3.14 -12.54 38.24
C ARG A 66 2.17 -12.50 37.05
N GLU A 67 2.21 -11.44 36.25
CA GLU A 67 1.39 -11.32 35.05
C GLU A 67 1.59 -12.51 34.09
N LEU A 68 2.85 -12.94 33.90
CA LEU A 68 3.16 -14.08 33.05
C LEU A 68 2.56 -15.37 33.62
N LEU A 69 2.64 -15.59 34.93
CA LEU A 69 2.07 -16.78 35.56
C LEU A 69 0.52 -16.78 35.51
N GLU A 70 -0.13 -15.61 35.65
CA GLU A 70 -1.57 -15.46 35.48
C GLU A 70 -2.03 -15.80 34.05
N ARG A 71 -1.32 -15.31 33.03
CA ARG A 71 -1.58 -15.64 31.63
C ARG A 71 -1.38 -17.13 31.32
N LEU A 72 -0.34 -17.73 31.87
CA LEU A 72 -0.12 -19.19 31.78
C LEU A 72 -1.24 -20.01 32.44
N ALA A 73 -1.76 -19.53 33.59
CA ALA A 73 -2.88 -20.16 34.27
C ALA A 73 -4.21 -20.07 33.49
N GLN A 74 -4.33 -19.03 32.63
CA GLN A 74 -5.47 -18.84 31.71
C GLN A 74 -5.31 -19.65 30.42
N GLY A 75 -4.25 -20.44 30.27
CA GLY A 75 -4.01 -21.28 29.09
C GLY A 75 -3.43 -20.54 27.90
N GLU A 76 -2.97 -19.30 28.08
CA GLU A 76 -2.29 -18.57 27.01
C GLU A 76 -0.90 -19.16 26.72
N GLU A 77 -0.59 -19.41 25.44
CA GLU A 77 0.77 -19.74 25.02
C GLU A 77 1.70 -18.53 25.17
N VAL A 78 2.54 -18.55 26.19
CA VAL A 78 3.53 -17.49 26.41
C VAL A 78 4.82 -17.83 25.71
N HIS A 79 5.09 -17.17 24.59
CA HIS A 79 6.37 -17.26 23.87
C HIS A 79 7.43 -16.42 24.59
N THR A 80 8.36 -17.08 25.28
CA THR A 80 9.39 -16.41 26.09
C THR A 80 10.69 -16.16 25.34
N ALA A 81 11.39 -15.14 25.79
CA ALA A 81 12.80 -14.80 25.58
C ALA A 81 13.31 -14.58 24.14
N LYS A 82 12.85 -15.32 23.13
CA LYS A 82 13.27 -15.07 21.73
C LYS A 82 12.60 -13.85 21.09
N GLN A 83 11.49 -13.34 21.65
CA GLN A 83 10.78 -12.17 21.10
C GLN A 83 11.36 -10.83 21.54
N ALA A 84 12.16 -10.79 22.60
CA ALA A 84 12.72 -9.54 23.12
C ALA A 84 13.63 -8.81 22.11
N ASP A 85 14.25 -9.55 21.19
CA ASP A 85 15.24 -9.04 20.25
C ASP A 85 14.78 -9.02 18.78
N ILE A 86 13.47 -9.30 18.52
CA ILE A 86 12.96 -9.20 17.15
C ILE A 86 12.91 -7.74 16.72
N THR A 87 13.64 -7.42 15.65
CA THR A 87 13.66 -6.10 15.04
C THR A 87 12.62 -5.97 13.90
N LEU A 88 12.35 -4.74 13.51
CA LEU A 88 11.50 -4.52 12.34
C LEU A 88 12.16 -5.07 11.06
N ASP A 89 13.50 -4.98 10.94
CA ASP A 89 14.25 -5.54 9.81
C ASP A 89 14.04 -7.05 9.68
N MET A 90 14.08 -7.80 10.78
CA MET A 90 13.85 -9.25 10.76
C MET A 90 12.48 -9.61 10.25
N LEU A 91 11.44 -8.84 10.63
CA LEU A 91 10.09 -9.05 10.11
C LEU A 91 9.92 -8.60 8.66
N ALA A 92 10.64 -7.56 8.25
CA ALA A 92 10.65 -7.09 6.88
C ALA A 92 11.28 -8.13 5.94
N ASP A 93 12.42 -8.69 6.31
CA ASP A 93 13.12 -9.71 5.52
C ASP A 93 12.27 -10.99 5.38
N ASP A 94 11.62 -11.45 6.46
CA ASP A 94 10.63 -12.54 6.42
C ASP A 94 9.44 -12.23 5.52
N TYR A 95 8.96 -10.97 5.56
CA TYR A 95 7.82 -10.52 4.76
C TYR A 95 8.16 -10.49 3.27
N PHE A 96 9.32 -9.97 2.90
CA PHE A 96 9.76 -9.92 1.51
C PHE A 96 10.07 -11.30 0.96
N SER A 97 10.64 -12.21 1.76
CA SER A 97 10.81 -13.61 1.36
C SER A 97 9.46 -14.23 1.02
N TRP A 98 8.51 -14.11 1.92
CA TRP A 98 7.16 -14.63 1.69
C TRP A 98 6.50 -14.04 0.44
N LEU A 99 6.63 -12.74 0.18
CA LEU A 99 6.05 -12.13 -1.02
C LEU A 99 6.64 -12.77 -2.28
N ARG A 100 7.94 -13.05 -2.31
CA ARG A 100 8.60 -13.73 -3.43
C ARG A 100 8.10 -15.16 -3.60
N ASP A 101 8.01 -15.90 -2.50
CA ASP A 101 7.53 -17.30 -2.51
C ASP A 101 6.09 -17.41 -3.03
N GLU A 102 5.26 -16.42 -2.72
CA GLU A 102 3.87 -16.32 -3.22
C GLU A 102 3.77 -15.73 -4.64
N GLY A 103 4.87 -15.47 -5.31
CA GLY A 103 4.89 -14.83 -6.63
C GLY A 103 4.34 -13.40 -6.64
N LYS A 104 4.34 -12.72 -5.50
CA LYS A 104 3.91 -11.33 -5.36
C LYS A 104 5.08 -10.37 -5.58
N TYR A 105 4.76 -9.16 -5.99
CA TYR A 105 5.75 -8.12 -6.27
C TYR A 105 6.34 -7.58 -4.97
N ALA A 106 7.50 -8.11 -4.56
CA ALA A 106 8.21 -7.68 -3.34
C ALA A 106 9.19 -6.53 -3.56
N GLU A 107 9.62 -6.33 -4.81
CA GLU A 107 10.78 -5.50 -5.15
C GLU A 107 10.56 -4.02 -4.80
N GLN A 108 9.46 -3.43 -5.24
CA GLN A 108 9.17 -2.02 -4.94
C GLN A 108 8.91 -1.76 -3.45
N GLU A 109 8.31 -2.72 -2.73
CA GLU A 109 8.08 -2.60 -1.28
C GLU A 109 9.40 -2.70 -0.53
N SER A 110 10.28 -3.61 -0.94
CA SER A 110 11.63 -3.75 -0.39
C SER A 110 12.48 -2.50 -0.64
N LEU A 111 12.46 -1.94 -1.87
CA LEU A 111 13.18 -0.69 -2.18
C LEU A 111 12.71 0.46 -1.30
N ARG A 112 11.40 0.66 -1.12
CA ARG A 112 10.87 1.71 -0.24
C ARG A 112 11.27 1.50 1.22
N TYR A 113 11.21 0.26 1.71
CA TYR A 113 11.63 -0.08 3.06
C TYR A 113 13.11 0.26 3.28
N ASN A 114 13.96 -0.19 2.38
CA ASN A 114 15.41 0.06 2.46
C ASN A 114 15.75 1.56 2.40
N ALA A 115 15.06 2.31 1.52
CA ALA A 115 15.33 3.74 1.35
C ALA A 115 14.83 4.62 2.51
N HIS A 116 13.82 4.20 3.26
CA HIS A 116 13.13 5.11 4.18
C HIS A 116 12.96 4.58 5.61
N ILE A 117 13.14 3.28 5.84
CA ILE A 117 12.82 2.66 7.13
C ILE A 117 14.03 1.97 7.75
N ARG A 118 14.78 1.20 6.96
CA ARG A 118 15.86 0.32 7.44
C ARG A 118 16.86 1.07 8.34
N GLU A 119 17.39 2.19 7.86
CA GLU A 119 18.39 2.97 8.62
C GLU A 119 17.78 3.83 9.73
N GLU A 120 16.50 4.20 9.63
CA GLU A 120 15.84 5.08 10.60
C GLU A 120 15.38 4.32 11.86
N ILE A 121 14.69 3.19 11.67
CA ILE A 121 14.09 2.41 12.77
C ILE A 121 14.14 0.89 12.56
N GLY A 122 14.62 0.40 11.42
CA GLY A 122 14.57 -1.02 11.06
C GLY A 122 15.31 -1.91 12.05
N PHE A 123 16.44 -1.43 12.55
CA PHE A 123 17.31 -2.11 13.52
C PHE A 123 16.75 -2.12 14.95
N LEU A 124 15.73 -1.29 15.23
CA LEU A 124 15.19 -1.19 16.59
C LEU A 124 14.35 -2.42 16.94
N PRO A 125 14.51 -2.96 18.15
CA PRO A 125 13.63 -4.01 18.65
C PRO A 125 12.18 -3.58 18.69
N LEU A 126 11.26 -4.44 18.26
CA LEU A 126 9.82 -4.13 18.25
C LEU A 126 9.29 -3.77 19.64
N ARG A 127 9.85 -4.35 20.71
CA ARG A 127 9.48 -4.00 22.09
C ARG A 127 9.71 -2.52 22.40
N ILE A 128 10.72 -1.88 21.78
CA ILE A 128 10.99 -0.43 21.93
C ILE A 128 9.99 0.37 21.11
N LEU A 129 9.76 -0.01 19.87
CA LEU A 129 8.79 0.66 18.99
C LEU A 129 7.36 0.59 19.53
N ALA A 130 7.01 -0.50 20.25
CA ALA A 130 5.68 -0.75 20.79
C ALA A 130 5.45 -0.15 22.19
N GLN A 131 6.44 0.46 22.82
CA GLN A 131 6.26 1.16 24.10
C GLN A 131 5.26 2.30 23.96
N GLN A 132 4.49 2.56 25.03
CA GLN A 132 3.44 3.57 25.02
C GLN A 132 4.00 4.98 24.80
N ASP A 133 5.19 5.25 25.34
CA ASP A 133 5.88 6.53 25.28
C ASP A 133 6.90 6.60 24.13
N SER A 134 6.89 5.63 23.23
CA SER A 134 7.82 5.59 22.11
C SER A 134 7.42 6.57 21.00
N ASP A 135 8.23 7.59 20.80
CA ASP A 135 8.03 8.58 19.74
C ASP A 135 8.62 8.19 18.39
N HIS A 136 9.36 7.09 18.30
CA HIS A 136 10.07 6.69 17.08
C HIS A 136 9.18 6.67 15.84
N VAL A 137 7.99 6.05 15.94
CA VAL A 137 7.06 5.96 14.81
C VAL A 137 6.43 7.30 14.46
N ARG A 138 6.17 8.16 15.46
CA ARG A 138 5.67 9.54 15.25
C ARG A 138 6.71 10.42 14.58
N ILE A 139 7.96 10.34 15.02
CA ILE A 139 9.10 11.05 14.42
C ILE A 139 9.31 10.61 12.99
N LEU A 140 9.31 9.28 12.72
CA LEU A 140 9.38 8.75 11.37
C LEU A 140 8.27 9.30 10.47
N LYS A 141 7.00 9.26 10.93
CA LYS A 141 5.87 9.83 10.17
C LYS A 141 6.11 11.30 9.80
N ARG A 142 6.57 12.12 10.75
CA ARG A 142 6.87 13.53 10.50
C ARG A 142 7.96 13.71 9.45
N ARG A 143 9.09 13.00 9.59
CA ARG A 143 10.20 13.04 8.62
C ARG A 143 9.78 12.60 7.22
N LEU A 144 8.93 11.58 7.12
CA LEU A 144 8.39 11.15 5.82
C LEU A 144 7.53 12.25 5.20
N LEU A 145 6.69 12.93 5.99
CA LEU A 145 5.83 14.02 5.51
C LEU A 145 6.61 15.28 5.11
N GLU A 146 7.78 15.51 5.69
CA GLU A 146 8.70 16.59 5.27
C GLU A 146 9.35 16.31 3.91
N ARG A 147 9.54 15.02 3.57
CA ARG A 147 10.30 14.60 2.37
C ARG A 147 9.41 14.17 1.19
N MET A 148 8.16 13.83 1.44
CA MET A 148 7.29 13.26 0.42
C MET A 148 5.80 13.55 0.62
N ALA A 149 5.02 13.34 -0.45
CA ALA A 149 3.57 13.51 -0.42
C ALA A 149 2.91 12.57 0.62
N PRO A 150 1.80 13.01 1.27
CA PRO A 150 1.08 12.23 2.27
C PRO A 150 0.67 10.82 1.82
N ALA A 151 0.35 10.66 0.52
CA ALA A 151 0.01 9.35 -0.04
C ALA A 151 1.19 8.37 -0.02
N SER A 152 2.40 8.84 -0.35
CA SER A 152 3.62 8.04 -0.33
C SER A 152 4.01 7.68 1.11
N ALA A 153 3.99 8.64 2.04
CA ALA A 153 4.24 8.40 3.46
C ALA A 153 3.24 7.38 4.03
N ARG A 154 1.94 7.54 3.74
CA ARG A 154 0.89 6.60 4.15
C ARG A 154 1.14 5.18 3.63
N ARG A 155 1.63 5.04 2.41
CA ARG A 155 1.94 3.74 1.82
C ARG A 155 3.08 3.06 2.58
N ILE A 156 4.20 3.77 2.81
CA ILE A 156 5.36 3.24 3.54
C ILE A 156 4.97 2.80 4.95
N LEU A 157 4.24 3.65 5.70
CA LEU A 157 3.74 3.31 7.03
C LEU A 157 2.76 2.11 7.00
N GLY A 158 1.99 2.00 5.92
CA GLY A 158 1.09 0.86 5.66
C GLY A 158 1.85 -0.44 5.40
N ASP A 159 2.94 -0.39 4.66
CA ASP A 159 3.82 -1.52 4.41
C ASP A 159 4.42 -2.03 5.75
N CYS A 160 4.92 -1.13 6.62
CA CYS A 160 5.40 -1.49 7.97
C CYS A 160 4.29 -2.14 8.82
N ARG A 161 3.07 -1.59 8.78
CA ARG A 161 1.91 -2.18 9.47
C ARG A 161 1.64 -3.60 9.02
N ALA A 162 1.69 -3.86 7.71
CA ALA A 162 1.45 -5.17 7.12
C ALA A 162 2.53 -6.19 7.53
N MET A 163 3.80 -5.79 7.55
CA MET A 163 4.93 -6.62 7.98
C MET A 163 4.75 -7.10 9.42
N ILE A 164 4.45 -6.17 10.33
CA ILE A 164 4.26 -6.52 11.74
C ILE A 164 2.99 -7.35 11.96
N ASN A 165 1.88 -7.02 11.31
CA ASN A 165 0.65 -7.83 11.40
C ASN A 165 0.90 -9.27 10.93
N ARG A 166 1.70 -9.46 9.89
CA ARG A 166 2.11 -10.81 9.48
C ARG A 166 2.98 -11.48 10.53
N GLY A 167 3.95 -10.77 11.11
CA GLY A 167 4.75 -11.26 12.23
C GLY A 167 3.91 -11.73 13.40
N ILE A 168 2.87 -10.98 13.75
CA ILE A 168 1.88 -11.34 14.78
C ILE A 168 1.15 -12.62 14.36
N LYS A 169 0.60 -12.66 13.14
CA LYS A 169 -0.14 -13.83 12.62
C LYS A 169 0.71 -15.11 12.59
N LYS A 170 2.03 -14.99 12.41
CA LYS A 170 2.98 -16.11 12.39
C LYS A 170 3.58 -16.42 13.78
N GLY A 171 3.11 -15.79 14.84
CA GLY A 171 3.62 -15.99 16.20
C GLY A 171 5.07 -15.49 16.41
N ARG A 172 5.61 -14.69 15.47
CA ARG A 172 6.95 -14.10 15.60
C ARG A 172 6.97 -12.93 16.57
N TRP A 173 5.86 -12.23 16.69
CA TRP A 173 5.65 -11.12 17.60
C TRP A 173 4.26 -11.22 18.25
N SER A 174 4.18 -11.06 19.57
CA SER A 174 2.92 -11.10 20.34
C SER A 174 2.51 -9.75 20.93
N GLY A 175 3.35 -8.70 20.76
CA GLY A 175 3.04 -7.36 21.24
C GLY A 175 2.13 -6.57 20.30
N ILE A 176 1.81 -5.35 20.71
CA ILE A 176 1.00 -4.40 19.92
C ILE A 176 1.78 -3.98 18.67
N ASN A 177 1.06 -3.79 17.56
CA ASN A 177 1.64 -3.21 16.35
C ASN A 177 1.80 -1.69 16.52
N PRO A 178 3.03 -1.13 16.57
CA PRO A 178 3.26 0.31 16.75
C PRO A 178 2.72 1.17 15.59
N PHE A 179 2.50 0.57 14.43
CA PHE A 179 1.85 1.20 13.26
C PHE A 179 0.33 0.91 13.22
N GLY A 180 -0.24 0.27 14.23
CA GLY A 180 -1.68 -0.03 14.33
C GLY A 180 -2.56 1.22 14.35
N LYS A 181 -3.87 1.05 14.11
CA LYS A 181 -4.82 2.17 14.11
C LYS A 181 -4.90 2.89 15.46
N GLU A 182 -4.71 2.15 16.55
CA GLU A 182 -4.76 2.64 17.92
C GLU A 182 -3.51 3.42 18.35
N ARG A 183 -2.41 3.24 17.61
CA ARG A 183 -1.10 3.83 17.93
C ARG A 183 -0.66 4.91 16.97
N LEU A 184 -1.04 4.81 15.71
CA LEU A 184 -0.63 5.73 14.66
C LEU A 184 -1.81 6.14 13.79
N GLU A 185 -2.21 7.40 13.88
CA GLU A 185 -3.08 8.01 12.89
C GLU A 185 -2.32 8.18 11.56
N MET A 186 -2.81 7.51 10.52
CA MET A 186 -2.21 7.59 9.19
C MET A 186 -2.39 8.98 8.57
N PRO A 187 -1.43 9.44 7.73
CA PRO A 187 -1.58 10.69 7.00
C PRO A 187 -2.92 10.77 6.27
N ARG A 188 -3.63 11.89 6.40
CA ARG A 188 -4.89 12.12 5.69
C ARG A 188 -4.62 12.36 4.23
N LEU A 189 -5.41 11.71 3.37
CA LEU A 189 -5.32 11.92 1.93
C LEU A 189 -6.35 12.96 1.52
N GLN A 190 -5.89 14.04 0.92
CA GLN A 190 -6.77 15.05 0.31
C GLN A 190 -7.00 14.70 -1.16
N ASN A 191 -7.59 13.54 -1.43
CA ASN A 191 -7.78 13.04 -2.80
C ASN A 191 -9.17 13.41 -3.38
N LYS A 192 -9.69 14.57 -3.05
CA LYS A 192 -10.92 15.06 -3.68
C LYS A 192 -10.56 15.96 -4.87
N GLY A 193 -10.60 15.42 -6.04
CA GLY A 193 -10.41 16.14 -7.29
C GLY A 193 -9.70 15.24 -8.30
N GLU A 194 -10.46 14.58 -9.15
CA GLU A 194 -9.91 13.84 -10.26
C GLU A 194 -10.00 14.66 -11.51
N ARG A 195 -8.84 14.98 -12.06
CA ARG A 195 -8.73 15.65 -13.34
C ARG A 195 -9.23 14.69 -14.43
N PHE A 196 -10.24 15.10 -15.18
CA PHE A 196 -10.63 14.50 -16.45
C PHE A 196 -10.60 15.56 -17.55
N LEU A 197 -10.48 15.13 -18.78
CA LEU A 197 -10.36 16.03 -19.93
C LEU A 197 -11.75 16.46 -20.43
N SER A 198 -11.84 17.69 -20.89
CA SER A 198 -12.95 18.11 -21.75
C SER A 198 -12.83 17.43 -23.13
N ARG A 199 -13.89 17.52 -23.93
CA ARG A 199 -13.87 16.94 -25.29
C ARG A 199 -12.82 17.61 -26.16
N ASP A 200 -12.64 18.92 -26.04
CA ASP A 200 -11.67 19.68 -26.84
C ASP A 200 -10.24 19.43 -26.38
N GLU A 201 -10.02 19.33 -25.06
CA GLU A 201 -8.71 18.91 -24.51
C GLU A 201 -8.30 17.52 -24.98
N ALA A 202 -9.24 16.57 -24.99
CA ALA A 202 -8.98 15.21 -25.46
C ALA A 202 -8.65 15.19 -26.97
N LYS A 203 -9.41 15.94 -27.79
CA LYS A 203 -9.14 16.07 -29.23
C LYS A 203 -7.76 16.69 -29.49
N SER A 204 -7.42 17.78 -28.81
CA SER A 204 -6.12 18.45 -28.94
C SER A 204 -4.97 17.53 -28.54
N LEU A 205 -5.11 16.79 -27.43
CA LEU A 205 -4.12 15.83 -26.98
C LEU A 205 -3.94 14.69 -28.00
N LEU A 206 -5.02 14.11 -28.50
CA LEU A 206 -4.97 13.04 -29.51
C LEU A 206 -4.29 13.55 -30.80
N ALA A 207 -4.62 14.76 -31.28
CA ALA A 207 -3.98 15.35 -32.44
C ALA A 207 -2.47 15.56 -32.25
N ALA A 208 -2.04 16.00 -31.05
CA ALA A 208 -0.61 16.12 -30.73
C ALA A 208 0.10 14.77 -30.67
N LEU A 209 -0.57 13.76 -30.10
CA LEU A 209 -0.03 12.39 -30.03
C LEU A 209 0.10 11.75 -31.43
N ALA A 210 -0.89 11.94 -32.30
CA ALA A 210 -0.86 11.42 -33.67
C ALA A 210 0.38 11.91 -34.46
N ARG A 211 0.73 13.20 -34.30
CA ARG A 211 1.94 13.78 -34.93
C ARG A 211 3.24 13.23 -34.37
N ARG A 212 3.26 12.87 -33.08
CA ARG A 212 4.49 12.47 -32.35
C ARG A 212 4.72 10.97 -32.35
N SER A 213 3.67 10.19 -32.19
CA SER A 213 3.71 8.74 -32.09
C SER A 213 2.31 8.13 -32.38
N PRO A 214 2.07 7.66 -33.59
CA PRO A 214 0.79 7.02 -33.94
C PRO A 214 0.42 5.89 -32.95
N GLN A 215 1.36 5.04 -32.57
CA GLN A 215 1.09 3.97 -31.62
C GLN A 215 0.62 4.51 -30.26
N LEU A 216 1.23 5.58 -29.75
CA LEU A 216 0.83 6.16 -28.47
C LEU A 216 -0.52 6.89 -28.60
N HIS A 217 -0.82 7.50 -29.73
CA HIS A 217 -2.16 8.01 -30.06
C HIS A 217 -3.19 6.90 -29.95
N ASP A 218 -2.99 5.76 -30.60
CA ASP A 218 -3.95 4.68 -30.65
C ASP A 218 -4.13 4.00 -29.26
N MET A 219 -3.06 3.88 -28.48
CA MET A 219 -3.14 3.46 -27.08
C MET A 219 -3.95 4.45 -26.24
N ALA A 220 -3.79 5.76 -26.44
CA ALA A 220 -4.52 6.79 -25.73
C ALA A 220 -6.01 6.80 -26.14
N TRP A 221 -6.26 6.69 -27.44
CA TRP A 221 -7.61 6.61 -28.00
C TRP A 221 -8.35 5.35 -27.52
N LEU A 222 -7.67 4.20 -27.49
CA LEU A 222 -8.21 2.96 -26.92
C LEU A 222 -8.58 3.12 -25.44
N SER A 223 -7.73 3.76 -24.63
CA SER A 223 -8.04 4.03 -23.24
C SER A 223 -9.26 4.94 -23.06
N LEU A 224 -9.40 5.97 -23.90
CA LEU A 224 -10.56 6.88 -23.90
C LEU A 224 -11.87 6.21 -24.36
N ARG A 225 -11.81 5.18 -25.21
CA ARG A 225 -12.98 4.48 -25.74
C ARG A 225 -13.44 3.29 -24.89
N THR A 226 -12.52 2.70 -24.13
CA THR A 226 -12.78 1.43 -23.41
C THR A 226 -12.54 1.52 -21.91
N GLY A 227 -11.93 2.58 -21.45
CA GLY A 227 -11.49 2.71 -20.06
C GLY A 227 -10.36 1.73 -19.66
N LEU A 228 -9.65 1.12 -20.59
CA LEU A 228 -8.53 0.22 -20.30
C LEU A 228 -7.40 0.93 -19.56
N ARG A 229 -6.79 0.22 -18.60
CA ARG A 229 -5.57 0.68 -17.94
C ARG A 229 -4.36 0.52 -18.87
N SER A 230 -3.36 1.39 -18.73
CA SER A 230 -2.13 1.26 -19.54
C SER A 230 -1.52 -0.15 -19.48
N THR A 231 -1.47 -0.76 -18.30
CA THR A 231 -0.93 -2.11 -18.11
C THR A 231 -1.78 -3.22 -18.76
N GLU A 232 -3.08 -3.00 -18.94
CA GLU A 232 -3.98 -3.88 -19.69
C GLU A 232 -3.67 -3.74 -21.18
N ILE A 233 -3.55 -2.51 -21.68
CA ILE A 233 -3.18 -2.21 -23.07
C ILE A 233 -1.81 -2.81 -23.43
N PHE A 234 -0.79 -2.69 -22.54
CA PHE A 234 0.54 -3.25 -22.77
C PHE A 234 0.57 -4.79 -22.86
N ARG A 235 -0.47 -5.45 -22.39
CA ARG A 235 -0.56 -6.92 -22.37
C ARG A 235 -1.40 -7.48 -23.49
N LEU A 236 -2.11 -6.67 -24.25
CA LEU A 236 -2.91 -7.13 -25.37
C LEU A 236 -2.05 -7.85 -26.39
N THR A 237 -2.48 -9.03 -26.76
CA THR A 237 -1.86 -9.87 -27.80
C THR A 237 -2.85 -10.10 -28.95
N GLY A 238 -2.39 -10.61 -30.07
CA GLY A 238 -3.25 -10.97 -31.19
C GLY A 238 -4.34 -11.96 -30.81
N ALA A 239 -4.06 -12.90 -29.90
CA ALA A 239 -5.02 -13.87 -29.38
C ALA A 239 -6.12 -13.27 -28.47
N ASP A 240 -5.97 -12.01 -28.08
CA ASP A 240 -6.98 -11.33 -27.28
C ASP A 240 -8.02 -10.57 -28.11
N LEU A 241 -7.87 -10.55 -29.43
CA LEU A 241 -8.78 -9.87 -30.36
C LEU A 241 -9.76 -10.87 -30.98
N ASP A 242 -11.04 -10.73 -30.67
CA ASP A 242 -12.12 -11.44 -31.28
C ASP A 242 -12.83 -10.49 -32.25
N GLU A 243 -12.46 -10.60 -33.54
CA GLU A 243 -12.93 -9.70 -34.59
C GLU A 243 -14.38 -9.98 -34.98
N GLU A 244 -14.81 -11.23 -34.90
CA GLU A 244 -16.17 -11.64 -35.25
C GLU A 244 -17.19 -11.04 -34.27
N HIS A 245 -16.86 -11.06 -32.97
CA HIS A 245 -17.76 -10.59 -31.94
C HIS A 245 -17.44 -9.15 -31.46
N LEU A 246 -16.52 -8.44 -32.13
CA LEU A 246 -16.05 -7.11 -31.74
C LEU A 246 -15.68 -7.05 -30.23
N THR A 247 -14.87 -8.00 -29.79
CA THR A 247 -14.55 -8.19 -28.38
C THR A 247 -13.03 -8.22 -28.17
N ILE A 248 -12.59 -7.57 -27.10
CA ILE A 248 -11.20 -7.63 -26.61
C ILE A 248 -11.21 -8.41 -25.30
N TRP A 249 -10.36 -9.41 -25.19
CA TRP A 249 -10.17 -10.17 -23.96
C TRP A 249 -9.05 -9.54 -23.13
N VAL A 250 -9.36 -9.13 -21.89
CA VAL A 250 -8.42 -8.42 -21.03
C VAL A 250 -8.13 -9.23 -19.76
N THR A 251 -6.85 -9.41 -19.47
CA THR A 251 -6.42 -10.09 -18.23
C THR A 251 -6.34 -9.10 -17.09
N GLU A 252 -7.22 -9.27 -16.09
CA GLU A 252 -7.24 -8.45 -14.89
C GLU A 252 -6.12 -8.79 -13.90
N LYS A 253 -5.90 -7.89 -12.94
CA LYS A 253 -5.01 -8.13 -11.81
C LYS A 253 -5.56 -9.27 -10.93
N GLY A 254 -5.02 -10.47 -11.05
CA GLY A 254 -5.51 -11.70 -10.40
C GLY A 254 -5.72 -12.82 -11.42
N ARG A 255 -5.43 -12.56 -12.72
CA ARG A 255 -5.43 -13.53 -13.83
C ARG A 255 -6.80 -13.99 -14.34
N SER A 256 -7.91 -13.37 -13.93
CA SER A 256 -9.19 -13.57 -14.64
C SER A 256 -9.16 -12.86 -15.98
N ARG A 257 -9.64 -13.54 -17.03
CA ARG A 257 -9.77 -12.99 -18.37
C ARG A 257 -11.22 -12.59 -18.58
N VAL A 258 -11.45 -11.32 -18.93
CA VAL A 258 -12.79 -10.74 -19.09
C VAL A 258 -12.97 -10.16 -20.49
N PRO A 259 -14.14 -10.34 -21.13
CA PRO A 259 -14.45 -9.76 -22.42
C PRO A 259 -14.85 -8.29 -22.29
N ILE A 260 -14.44 -7.47 -23.24
CA ILE A 260 -14.84 -6.07 -23.38
C ILE A 260 -15.34 -5.90 -24.81
N ARG A 261 -16.62 -5.58 -24.97
CA ARG A 261 -17.16 -5.21 -26.26
C ARG A 261 -16.63 -3.85 -26.69
N VAL A 262 -16.22 -3.76 -27.93
CA VAL A 262 -15.73 -2.53 -28.56
C VAL A 262 -16.54 -2.23 -29.83
N ASP A 263 -16.45 -1.01 -30.33
CA ASP A 263 -17.04 -0.67 -31.61
C ASP A 263 -16.11 -1.07 -32.78
N ALA A 264 -16.67 -0.99 -33.97
CA ALA A 264 -15.97 -1.39 -35.20
C ALA A 264 -14.72 -0.52 -35.46
N ASP A 265 -14.73 0.76 -35.07
CA ASP A 265 -13.58 1.66 -35.26
C ASP A 265 -12.40 1.23 -34.41
N VAL A 266 -12.64 0.84 -33.14
CA VAL A 266 -11.62 0.31 -32.23
C VAL A 266 -11.05 -0.98 -32.79
N MET A 267 -11.89 -1.90 -33.26
CA MET A 267 -11.41 -3.15 -33.83
C MET A 267 -10.63 -2.92 -35.11
N HIS A 268 -11.07 -2.01 -35.98
CA HIS A 268 -10.37 -1.64 -37.19
C HIS A 268 -8.97 -1.06 -36.89
N MET A 269 -8.85 -0.18 -35.92
CA MET A 269 -7.56 0.36 -35.46
C MET A 269 -6.65 -0.77 -34.95
N LEU A 270 -7.17 -1.68 -34.11
CA LEU A 270 -6.37 -2.79 -33.56
C LEU A 270 -5.86 -3.75 -34.65
N ARG A 271 -6.65 -3.97 -35.71
CA ARG A 271 -6.23 -4.76 -36.89
C ARG A 271 -4.96 -4.21 -37.55
N ALA A 272 -4.75 -2.89 -37.55
CA ALA A 272 -3.54 -2.28 -38.11
C ALA A 272 -2.26 -2.70 -37.37
N TYR A 273 -2.40 -3.13 -36.13
CA TYR A 273 -1.32 -3.67 -35.29
C TYR A 273 -1.29 -5.20 -35.27
N ARG A 274 -2.02 -5.86 -36.19
CA ARG A 274 -2.17 -7.32 -36.21
C ARG A 274 -0.79 -7.96 -36.26
N SER A 275 -0.57 -8.85 -35.33
CA SER A 275 0.61 -9.67 -35.14
C SER A 275 0.19 -11.14 -34.99
N GLU A 276 1.17 -12.03 -34.98
CA GLU A 276 0.93 -13.42 -34.61
C GLU A 276 0.17 -13.49 -33.25
N PRO A 277 -0.61 -14.55 -33.01
CA PRO A 277 -1.49 -14.65 -31.82
C PRO A 277 -0.77 -14.39 -30.49
N CYS A 278 0.50 -14.79 -30.37
CA CYS A 278 1.29 -14.61 -29.16
C CYS A 278 1.98 -13.25 -29.06
N ASP A 279 1.97 -12.45 -30.11
CA ASP A 279 2.64 -11.17 -30.16
C ASP A 279 1.81 -10.08 -29.48
N TYR A 280 2.50 -9.11 -28.86
CA TYR A 280 1.82 -7.93 -28.33
C TYR A 280 1.26 -7.07 -29.46
N VAL A 281 0.02 -6.59 -29.30
CA VAL A 281 -0.61 -5.65 -30.24
C VAL A 281 0.23 -4.37 -30.34
N PHE A 282 0.58 -3.78 -29.20
CA PHE A 282 1.48 -2.63 -29.14
C PHE A 282 2.86 -3.08 -28.67
N LYS A 283 3.89 -2.76 -29.43
CA LYS A 283 5.26 -3.25 -29.20
C LYS A 283 6.20 -2.13 -28.79
N ALA A 284 7.14 -2.42 -27.91
CA ALA A 284 8.29 -1.55 -27.66
C ALA A 284 9.18 -1.48 -28.93
N ARG A 285 10.08 -0.51 -29.02
CA ARG A 285 11.00 -0.34 -30.15
C ARG A 285 11.79 -1.61 -30.51
N GLY A 286 12.05 -2.48 -29.54
CA GLY A 286 12.73 -3.77 -29.73
C GLY A 286 11.78 -4.94 -29.98
N GLY A 287 10.50 -4.72 -30.28
CA GLY A 287 9.50 -5.76 -30.55
C GLY A 287 8.88 -6.41 -29.32
N GLY A 288 9.40 -6.14 -28.12
CA GLY A 288 8.91 -6.72 -26.88
C GLY A 288 7.77 -5.93 -26.23
N LYS A 289 7.43 -6.33 -25.02
CA LYS A 289 6.37 -5.70 -24.21
C LYS A 289 6.72 -4.28 -23.80
N ILE A 290 5.75 -3.36 -23.93
CA ILE A 290 5.84 -2.03 -23.34
C ILE A 290 5.69 -2.14 -21.81
N THR A 291 6.56 -1.49 -21.07
CA THR A 291 6.56 -1.51 -19.60
C THR A 291 6.13 -0.17 -18.97
N ALA A 292 6.25 0.92 -19.70
CA ALA A 292 5.89 2.26 -19.27
C ALA A 292 5.39 3.12 -20.43
N ILE A 293 4.59 4.13 -20.14
CA ILE A 293 4.23 5.17 -21.09
C ILE A 293 5.47 6.04 -21.33
N SER A 294 5.77 6.30 -22.62
CA SER A 294 6.91 7.14 -22.98
C SER A 294 6.68 8.60 -22.60
N ASP A 295 7.77 9.34 -22.40
CA ASP A 295 7.76 10.80 -22.14
C ASP A 295 7.11 11.60 -23.27
N THR A 296 6.86 10.97 -24.43
CA THR A 296 6.12 11.58 -25.54
C THR A 296 4.72 12.00 -25.14
N PHE A 297 4.06 11.24 -24.24
CA PHE A 297 2.76 11.61 -23.69
C PHE A 297 2.83 12.91 -22.92
N ASP A 298 3.82 13.03 -22.05
CA ASP A 298 4.03 14.21 -21.23
C ASP A 298 4.37 15.45 -22.11
N ARG A 299 5.22 15.27 -23.12
CA ARG A 299 5.54 16.34 -24.10
C ARG A 299 4.32 16.77 -24.91
N ALA A 300 3.42 15.84 -25.28
CA ALA A 300 2.17 16.19 -25.93
C ALA A 300 1.23 16.99 -25.01
N CYS A 301 1.16 16.61 -23.72
CA CYS A 301 0.37 17.35 -22.73
C CYS A 301 0.89 18.80 -22.55
N VAL A 302 2.21 19.01 -22.58
CA VAL A 302 2.82 20.35 -22.51
C VAL A 302 2.49 21.15 -23.76
N GLU A 303 2.64 20.54 -24.94
CA GLU A 303 2.38 21.19 -26.24
C GLU A 303 0.94 21.77 -26.33
N VAL A 304 -0.03 21.04 -25.80
CA VAL A 304 -1.45 21.47 -25.85
C VAL A 304 -1.89 22.21 -24.59
N GLY A 305 -0.97 22.63 -23.71
CA GLY A 305 -1.28 23.43 -22.53
C GLY A 305 -1.97 22.67 -21.38
N LEU A 306 -2.03 21.34 -21.45
CA LEU A 306 -2.61 20.51 -20.38
C LEU A 306 -1.68 20.35 -19.17
N MET A 307 -0.40 20.58 -19.37
CA MET A 307 0.63 20.50 -18.35
C MET A 307 1.63 21.64 -18.52
N PRO A 308 2.14 22.23 -17.44
CA PRO A 308 3.24 23.17 -17.52
C PRO A 308 4.53 22.47 -17.95
N SER A 309 5.53 23.25 -18.40
CA SER A 309 6.84 22.72 -18.71
C SER A 309 7.49 22.05 -17.48
N PRO A 310 8.45 21.12 -17.66
CA PRO A 310 9.08 20.44 -16.53
C PRO A 310 9.65 21.35 -15.44
N GLY A 311 10.21 22.51 -15.83
CA GLY A 311 10.78 23.49 -14.90
C GLY A 311 9.74 24.22 -14.05
N GLU A 312 8.52 24.34 -14.53
CA GLU A 312 7.42 25.09 -13.89
C GLU A 312 6.54 24.20 -12.99
N ARG A 313 6.83 22.89 -12.90
CA ARG A 313 5.98 21.92 -12.17
C ARG A 313 6.21 21.90 -10.68
N LYS A 314 7.22 22.58 -10.17
CA LYS A 314 7.62 22.49 -8.76
C LYS A 314 6.46 22.80 -7.80
N ASP A 315 5.63 23.78 -8.16
CA ASP A 315 4.49 24.22 -7.35
C ASP A 315 3.14 23.76 -7.90
N MET A 316 3.14 22.85 -8.87
CA MET A 316 1.92 22.35 -9.48
C MET A 316 1.14 21.47 -8.51
N ASP A 317 -0.16 21.77 -8.34
CA ASP A 317 -1.08 20.84 -7.66
C ASP A 317 -1.13 19.51 -8.40
N THR A 318 -0.61 18.47 -7.75
CA THR A 318 -0.55 17.11 -8.32
C THR A 318 -1.91 16.54 -8.72
N ARG A 319 -3.02 17.09 -8.16
CA ARG A 319 -4.40 16.71 -8.51
C ARG A 319 -4.80 17.18 -9.90
N LYS A 320 -4.16 18.22 -10.41
CA LYS A 320 -4.38 18.77 -11.76
C LYS A 320 -3.51 18.13 -12.82
N LYS A 321 -2.58 17.26 -12.41
CA LYS A 321 -1.66 16.60 -13.32
C LYS A 321 -2.39 15.67 -14.29
N VAL A 322 -2.08 15.80 -15.58
CA VAL A 322 -2.56 14.90 -16.63
C VAL A 322 -1.51 13.83 -16.90
N TRP A 323 -1.89 12.59 -16.72
CA TRP A 323 -1.10 11.41 -17.06
C TRP A 323 -1.95 10.44 -17.88
N PHE A 324 -1.35 9.38 -18.36
CA PHE A 324 -2.08 8.42 -19.21
C PHE A 324 -3.33 7.85 -18.51
N HIS A 325 -3.30 7.64 -17.20
CA HIS A 325 -4.47 7.17 -16.44
C HIS A 325 -5.64 8.17 -16.41
N THR A 326 -5.36 9.46 -16.64
CA THR A 326 -6.41 10.50 -16.78
C THR A 326 -7.37 10.18 -17.93
N LEU A 327 -6.90 9.49 -18.98
CA LEU A 327 -7.77 9.07 -20.10
C LEU A 327 -8.86 8.11 -19.63
N ARG A 328 -8.50 7.16 -18.77
CA ARG A 328 -9.49 6.25 -18.14
C ARG A 328 -10.44 6.99 -17.20
N HIS A 329 -9.94 7.96 -16.44
CA HIS A 329 -10.80 8.83 -15.62
C HIS A 329 -11.76 9.63 -16.49
N THR A 330 -11.29 10.14 -17.63
CA THR A 330 -12.11 10.85 -18.62
C THR A 330 -13.21 9.97 -19.18
N PHE A 331 -12.89 8.73 -19.58
CA PHE A 331 -13.91 7.76 -20.01
C PHE A 331 -14.99 7.57 -18.96
N ALA A 332 -14.61 7.31 -17.71
CA ALA A 332 -15.55 7.11 -16.62
C ALA A 332 -16.40 8.36 -16.34
N SER A 333 -15.77 9.55 -16.36
CA SER A 333 -16.46 10.82 -16.13
C SER A 333 -17.45 11.15 -17.24
N TRP A 334 -17.09 10.96 -18.50
CA TRP A 334 -18.02 11.18 -19.63
C TRP A 334 -19.18 10.21 -19.61
N LEU A 335 -18.91 8.94 -19.27
CA LEU A 335 -19.95 7.93 -19.15
C LEU A 335 -20.91 8.26 -17.99
N ALA A 336 -20.39 8.68 -16.83
CA ALA A 336 -21.20 9.16 -15.72
C ALA A 336 -22.04 10.37 -16.08
N GLN A 337 -21.46 11.40 -16.73
CA GLN A 337 -22.14 12.62 -17.16
C GLN A 337 -23.21 12.37 -18.23
N SER A 338 -23.14 11.26 -18.95
CA SER A 338 -24.17 10.91 -19.95
C SER A 338 -25.55 10.65 -19.33
N GLY A 339 -25.61 10.36 -18.03
CA GLY A 339 -26.84 9.97 -17.34
C GLY A 339 -27.40 8.60 -17.76
N LYS A 340 -26.71 7.89 -18.68
CA LYS A 340 -27.16 6.61 -19.25
C LYS A 340 -26.70 5.39 -18.47
N VAL A 341 -25.92 5.57 -17.40
CA VAL A 341 -25.40 4.48 -16.56
C VAL A 341 -25.61 4.78 -15.08
N THR A 342 -25.95 3.75 -14.35
CA THR A 342 -25.97 3.78 -12.89
C THR A 342 -24.53 3.65 -12.34
N ILE A 343 -24.35 3.97 -11.06
CA ILE A 343 -23.05 3.80 -10.39
C ILE A 343 -22.58 2.33 -10.38
N HIS A 344 -23.54 1.40 -10.32
CA HIS A 344 -23.25 -0.03 -10.36
C HIS A 344 -22.79 -0.50 -11.73
N GLU A 345 -23.48 -0.08 -12.79
CA GLU A 345 -23.06 -0.36 -14.18
C GLU A 345 -21.71 0.28 -14.49
N LEU A 346 -21.49 1.53 -14.04
CA LEU A 346 -20.19 2.19 -14.19
C LEU A 346 -19.08 1.39 -13.47
N ARG A 347 -19.34 0.86 -12.27
CA ARG A 347 -18.39 -0.02 -11.56
C ARG A 347 -18.04 -1.26 -12.40
N GLU A 348 -19.02 -1.90 -12.99
CA GLU A 348 -18.82 -3.10 -13.82
C GLU A 348 -18.05 -2.78 -15.09
N ILE A 349 -18.46 -1.73 -15.83
CA ILE A 349 -17.78 -1.24 -17.02
C ILE A 349 -16.31 -0.90 -16.72
N MET A 350 -16.06 -0.24 -15.59
CA MET A 350 -14.73 0.12 -15.13
C MET A 350 -13.95 -1.07 -14.51
N ARG A 351 -14.61 -2.19 -14.29
CA ARG A 351 -14.01 -3.37 -13.62
C ARG A 351 -13.36 -2.99 -12.29
N HIS A 352 -14.11 -2.23 -11.46
CA HIS A 352 -13.68 -1.83 -10.12
C HIS A 352 -14.05 -2.91 -9.10
N LYS A 353 -13.09 -3.28 -8.24
CA LYS A 353 -13.28 -4.31 -7.20
C LYS A 353 -14.26 -3.91 -6.10
N SER A 354 -14.39 -2.60 -5.82
CA SER A 354 -15.31 -2.06 -4.82
C SER A 354 -16.07 -0.87 -5.39
N VAL A 355 -17.24 -0.58 -4.83
CA VAL A 355 -18.06 0.59 -5.16
C VAL A 355 -17.31 1.88 -4.81
N ASP A 356 -16.58 1.90 -3.69
CA ASP A 356 -15.79 3.07 -3.23
C ASP A 356 -14.86 3.63 -4.31
N MET A 357 -14.33 2.75 -5.19
CA MET A 357 -13.51 3.18 -6.32
C MET A 357 -14.29 3.94 -7.38
N THR A 358 -15.60 3.77 -7.44
CA THR A 358 -16.51 4.38 -8.43
C THR A 358 -17.28 5.56 -7.85
N GLU A 359 -17.45 5.62 -6.53
CA GLU A 359 -18.15 6.70 -5.82
C GLU A 359 -17.60 8.10 -6.15
N ARG A 360 -16.33 8.17 -6.52
CA ARG A 360 -15.70 9.42 -6.99
C ARG A 360 -16.38 10.05 -8.21
N TYR A 361 -17.11 9.26 -9.00
CA TYR A 361 -17.84 9.72 -10.18
C TYR A 361 -19.34 9.93 -9.91
N ALA A 362 -19.84 9.56 -8.73
CA ALA A 362 -21.27 9.60 -8.42
C ALA A 362 -21.84 11.02 -8.54
N HIS A 363 -21.07 12.04 -8.15
CA HIS A 363 -21.46 13.44 -8.24
C HIS A 363 -21.58 13.96 -9.69
N LEU A 364 -21.09 13.21 -10.67
CA LEU A 364 -21.16 13.55 -12.10
C LEU A 364 -22.41 12.98 -12.78
N ILE A 365 -23.13 12.05 -12.14
CA ILE A 365 -24.33 11.44 -12.72
C ILE A 365 -25.51 12.39 -12.52
N PRO A 366 -26.16 12.89 -13.60
CA PRO A 366 -27.27 13.83 -13.50
C PRO A 366 -28.47 13.22 -12.78
N GLY A 367 -29.21 14.02 -12.04
CA GLY A 367 -30.58 13.70 -11.57
C GLY A 367 -30.70 12.68 -10.44
N GLN A 368 -29.61 12.27 -9.79
CA GLN A 368 -29.66 11.14 -8.84
C GLN A 368 -30.39 11.40 -7.50
N VAL A 369 -30.52 12.63 -7.05
CA VAL A 369 -31.13 12.93 -5.74
C VAL A 369 -32.33 13.85 -5.83
N GLN A 370 -32.22 14.96 -6.52
CA GLN A 370 -33.29 16.00 -6.52
C GLN A 370 -34.52 15.59 -7.30
N GLU A 371 -34.40 14.99 -8.48
CA GLU A 371 -35.52 14.54 -9.30
C GLU A 371 -36.25 13.34 -8.68
N LYS A 372 -35.55 12.45 -8.01
CA LYS A 372 -36.15 11.26 -7.36
C LYS A 372 -36.97 11.61 -6.11
N THR A 373 -36.65 12.70 -5.44
CA THR A 373 -37.45 13.17 -4.30
C THR A 373 -38.81 13.72 -4.78
N ALA A 374 -38.88 14.31 -5.98
CA ALA A 374 -40.11 14.77 -6.59
C ALA A 374 -41.05 13.62 -7.00
N LEU A 375 -40.51 12.43 -7.32
CA LEU A 375 -41.29 11.23 -7.67
C LEU A 375 -42.26 10.78 -6.54
N ILE A 376 -41.92 11.02 -5.27
CA ILE A 376 -42.84 10.71 -4.16
C ILE A 376 -44.13 11.49 -4.26
N GLY A 377 -44.06 12.74 -4.67
CA GLY A 377 -45.27 13.58 -4.90
C GLY A 377 -46.15 13.02 -6.02
N THR A 378 -45.59 12.42 -7.07
CA THR A 378 -46.30 11.78 -8.17
C THR A 378 -46.91 10.43 -7.72
N ILE A 379 -46.13 9.60 -7.05
CA ILE A 379 -46.62 8.34 -6.50
C ILE A 379 -47.79 8.54 -5.51
N LEU A 380 -47.71 9.56 -4.68
CA LEU A 380 -48.77 9.86 -3.70
C LEU A 380 -50.03 10.43 -4.34
N ARG A 381 -49.95 11.02 -5.54
CA ARG A 381 -51.10 11.50 -6.31
C ARG A 381 -51.79 10.44 -7.18
N GLY A 382 -51.11 9.27 -7.34
CA GLY A 382 -51.69 8.18 -8.13
C GLY A 382 -51.71 8.39 -9.65
N ASP A 383 -50.79 9.26 -10.15
CA ASP A 383 -50.58 9.52 -11.59
C ASP A 383 -49.57 8.58 -12.22
#